data_7c5ec76953ed940c12278e7b19472c16
#
_entry.id   7c5ec76953ed940c12278e7b19472c16
#
_cell.length_a   1.000
_cell.length_b   1.000
_cell.length_c   1.000
_cell.angle_alpha   90.00
_cell.angle_beta   90.00
_cell.angle_gamma   90.00
#
_symmetry.space_group_name_H-M   'P 1'
#
loop_
_entity.id
_entity.type
_entity.pdbx_description
1 polymer ?
#
loop_
_entity_poly.entity_id
_entity_poly.type
_entity_poly.pdbx_seq_one_letter_code
_entity_poly.pdbx_strand_id
1 'polypeptide(L)'
;YPLKSGKNYYKLMLGTETSMFKYDQELGYSLKPNLNYSNPSPPIENAPRRIMFGDVRTDKNGFLFTEDLDLLRKTEKLIFCLGGSTTMGSESRHDHTYPSILDSKLKKYGYRCINSGVGGYRSLHQLLCLRKKILPYKPHAVILFSGYNDFEDNAYNVFKPYNPFAHCLGQTLPT
;
A
#
# COMPACT_ATOMS: atom_id res chain seq x y z
N TYR A 1 -11.34 3.83 -23.24
CA TYR A 1 -10.71 5.15 -23.03
C TYR A 1 -9.21 4.97 -23.20
N PRO A 2 -8.54 5.69 -24.11
CA PRO A 2 -7.11 5.61 -24.26
C PRO A 2 -6.46 6.28 -23.05
N LEU A 3 -5.84 5.49 -22.18
CA LEU A 3 -4.92 6.01 -21.18
C LEU A 3 -3.72 6.58 -21.92
N LYS A 4 -3.66 7.90 -22.03
CA LYS A 4 -2.50 8.62 -22.56
C LYS A 4 -1.26 8.19 -21.77
N SER A 5 -0.35 7.55 -22.49
CA SER A 5 1.04 7.19 -22.15
C SER A 5 1.39 7.08 -20.67
N GLY A 6 1.68 5.87 -20.20
CA GLY A 6 2.04 5.53 -18.82
C GLY A 6 3.22 6.31 -18.24
N LYS A 7 4.02 6.99 -19.04
CA LYS A 7 5.10 7.87 -18.57
C LYS A 7 4.61 9.08 -17.77
N ASN A 8 3.40 9.60 -18.05
CA ASN A 8 2.86 10.75 -17.32
C ASN A 8 2.22 10.37 -15.98
N TYR A 9 1.65 9.17 -15.87
CA TYR A 9 1.04 8.70 -14.63
C TYR A 9 2.09 8.53 -13.51
N TYR A 10 3.32 8.14 -13.87
CA TYR A 10 4.44 7.97 -12.91
C TYR A 10 5.08 9.24 -12.44
N LYS A 11 5.31 10.16 -13.38
CA LYS A 11 5.71 11.51 -12.99
C LYS A 11 4.67 12.13 -12.05
N LEU A 12 3.39 11.83 -12.27
CA LEU A 12 2.31 12.28 -11.39
C LEU A 12 2.28 11.52 -10.06
N MET A 13 2.55 10.22 -10.05
CA MET A 13 2.42 9.39 -8.85
C MET A 13 3.68 9.37 -7.96
N LEU A 14 4.87 9.41 -8.55
CA LEU A 14 6.12 9.27 -7.80
C LEU A 14 6.94 10.55 -7.67
N GLY A 15 6.68 11.55 -8.49
CA GLY A 15 7.52 12.74 -8.62
C GLY A 15 6.94 14.04 -8.12
N THR A 16 5.71 14.07 -7.61
CA THR A 16 5.10 15.30 -7.10
C THR A 16 5.16 15.33 -5.57
N GLU A 17 5.31 16.51 -5.00
CA GLU A 17 5.23 16.71 -3.55
C GLU A 17 3.90 16.20 -2.98
N THR A 18 2.85 16.23 -3.78
CA THR A 18 1.50 15.77 -3.44
C THR A 18 1.32 14.25 -3.53
N SER A 19 2.27 13.49 -4.10
CA SER A 19 2.17 12.04 -4.16
C SER A 19 2.35 11.41 -2.77
N MET A 20 1.50 10.44 -2.43
CA MET A 20 1.68 9.62 -1.24
C MET A 20 2.77 8.56 -1.38
N PHE A 21 3.23 8.29 -2.60
CA PHE A 21 4.24 7.29 -2.90
C PHE A 21 5.62 7.91 -3.10
N LYS A 22 6.64 7.14 -2.81
CA LYS A 22 8.05 7.42 -3.16
C LYS A 22 8.63 6.25 -3.94
N TYR A 23 9.66 6.53 -4.74
CA TYR A 23 10.47 5.49 -5.34
C TYR A 23 11.18 4.66 -4.26
N ASP A 24 11.26 3.38 -4.48
CA ASP A 24 11.97 2.42 -3.65
C ASP A 24 12.74 1.47 -4.58
N GLN A 25 14.05 1.37 -4.40
CA GLN A 25 14.92 0.63 -5.31
C GLN A 25 14.59 -0.87 -5.36
N GLU A 26 14.12 -1.44 -4.27
CA GLU A 26 13.84 -2.88 -4.18
C GLU A 26 12.36 -3.19 -4.41
N LEU A 27 11.48 -2.36 -3.87
CA LEU A 27 10.03 -2.54 -3.96
C LEU A 27 9.43 -1.86 -5.21
N GLY A 28 10.23 -1.08 -5.95
CA GLY A 28 9.74 -0.22 -7.01
C GLY A 28 9.13 1.07 -6.48
N TYR A 29 8.23 0.98 -5.52
CA TYR A 29 7.65 2.10 -4.81
C TYR A 29 7.16 1.69 -3.43
N SER A 30 7.01 2.67 -2.55
CA SER A 30 6.43 2.48 -1.22
C SER A 30 5.69 3.75 -0.79
N LEU A 31 4.91 3.69 0.27
CA LEU A 31 4.34 4.89 0.88
C LEU A 31 5.47 5.75 1.48
N LYS A 32 5.31 7.08 1.39
CA LYS A 32 6.21 8.02 2.05
C LYS A 32 6.12 7.84 3.58
N PRO A 33 7.24 8.00 4.31
CA PRO A 33 7.21 8.03 5.76
C PRO A 33 6.61 9.34 6.27
N ASN A 34 6.06 9.31 7.48
CA ASN A 34 5.47 10.45 8.19
C ASN A 34 4.43 11.22 7.34
N LEU A 35 3.72 10.50 6.51
CA LEU A 35 2.69 11.07 5.67
C LEU A 35 1.46 11.41 6.51
N ASN A 36 0.94 12.61 6.31
CA ASN A 36 -0.37 13.02 6.79
C ASN A 36 -1.12 13.59 5.59
N TYR A 37 -1.63 12.68 4.76
CA TYR A 37 -2.33 13.01 3.55
C TYR A 37 -3.83 12.95 3.82
N SER A 38 -4.51 14.07 3.74
CA SER A 38 -5.96 14.11 3.63
C SER A 38 -6.31 14.58 2.23
N ASN A 39 -7.21 13.87 1.58
CA ASN A 39 -7.72 14.29 0.28
C ASN A 39 -8.87 15.27 0.51
N PRO A 40 -8.67 16.59 0.40
CA PRO A 40 -9.71 17.58 0.59
C PRO A 40 -10.62 17.74 -0.63
N SER A 41 -10.38 16.97 -1.70
CA SER A 41 -11.15 17.14 -2.92
C SER A 41 -12.60 16.72 -2.70
N PRO A 42 -13.55 17.66 -2.77
CA PRO A 42 -14.95 17.30 -2.89
C PRO A 42 -15.08 16.40 -4.13
N PRO A 43 -16.06 15.49 -4.16
CA PRO A 43 -16.32 14.69 -5.35
C PRO A 43 -16.47 15.68 -6.51
N ILE A 44 -15.61 15.57 -7.52
CA ILE A 44 -15.76 16.34 -8.75
C ILE A 44 -17.06 15.83 -9.34
N GLU A 45 -18.09 16.68 -9.37
CA GLU A 45 -19.35 16.40 -10.05
C GLU A 45 -19.02 15.92 -11.46
N ASN A 46 -19.44 14.71 -11.81
CA ASN A 46 -19.19 14.05 -13.09
C ASN A 46 -17.78 13.45 -13.33
N ALA A 47 -16.88 13.40 -12.34
CA ALA A 47 -15.74 12.53 -12.47
C ALA A 47 -16.20 11.06 -12.35
N PRO A 48 -15.76 10.16 -13.26
CA PRO A 48 -15.98 8.74 -13.04
C PRO A 48 -15.42 8.40 -11.65
N ARG A 49 -16.15 7.61 -10.85
CA ARG A 49 -15.78 7.18 -9.50
C ARG A 49 -14.35 6.64 -9.49
N ARG A 50 -13.37 7.50 -9.39
CA ARG A 50 -11.95 7.15 -9.38
C ARG A 50 -11.36 7.57 -8.05
N ILE A 51 -11.19 6.54 -7.23
CA ILE A 51 -10.14 6.44 -6.22
C ILE A 51 -10.07 7.72 -5.37
N MET A 52 -11.06 7.90 -4.55
CA MET A 52 -10.93 8.78 -3.39
C MET A 52 -10.07 8.02 -2.39
N PHE A 53 -8.77 8.31 -2.38
CA PHE A 53 -7.97 7.88 -1.26
C PHE A 53 -8.51 8.60 -0.03
N GLY A 54 -8.94 7.83 0.95
CA GLY A 54 -9.24 8.35 2.27
C GLY A 54 -8.01 8.98 2.92
N ASP A 55 -8.12 9.40 4.15
CA ASP A 55 -6.97 9.90 4.90
C ASP A 55 -5.89 8.83 5.00
N VAL A 56 -4.68 9.15 4.54
CA VAL A 56 -3.53 8.27 4.61
C VAL A 56 -2.52 8.84 5.59
N ARG A 57 -2.29 8.13 6.69
CA ARG A 57 -1.30 8.48 7.68
C ARG A 57 -0.29 7.35 7.82
N THR A 58 0.99 7.69 7.78
CA THR A 58 2.05 6.70 7.90
C THR A 58 3.01 7.05 9.03
N ASP A 59 3.62 6.02 9.60
CA ASP A 59 4.71 6.15 10.55
C ASP A 59 6.05 6.54 9.86
N LYS A 60 7.11 6.63 10.63
CA LYS A 60 8.49 6.90 10.13
C LYS A 60 9.01 5.87 9.13
N ASN A 61 8.39 4.70 9.03
CA ASN A 61 8.77 3.58 8.14
C ASN A 61 7.85 3.45 6.92
N GLY A 62 6.80 4.28 6.87
CA GLY A 62 5.81 4.26 5.79
C GLY A 62 4.76 3.15 5.93
N PHE A 63 4.54 2.61 7.12
CA PHE A 63 3.38 1.77 7.42
C PHE A 63 2.17 2.66 7.71
N LEU A 64 0.98 2.20 7.34
CA LEU A 64 -0.29 2.88 7.65
C LEU A 64 -0.64 2.68 9.13
N PHE A 65 0.14 3.33 9.97
CA PHE A 65 0.09 3.24 11.40
C PHE A 65 0.63 4.53 12.02
N THR A 66 0.20 4.90 13.21
CA THR A 66 0.51 6.22 13.79
C THR A 66 1.35 6.17 15.05
N GLU A 67 1.54 5.00 15.65
CA GLU A 67 2.33 4.82 16.86
C GLU A 67 3.75 4.33 16.53
N ASP A 68 4.69 4.54 17.43
CA ASP A 68 6.09 4.10 17.23
C ASP A 68 6.22 2.58 17.41
N LEU A 69 6.49 1.89 16.30
CA LEU A 69 6.63 0.43 16.28
C LEU A 69 7.84 -0.06 17.07
N ASP A 70 8.90 0.75 17.19
CA ASP A 70 10.09 0.38 17.96
C ASP A 70 9.83 0.38 19.46
N LEU A 71 8.89 1.16 19.91
CA LEU A 71 8.40 1.12 21.29
C LEU A 71 7.44 -0.04 21.50
N LEU A 72 6.45 -0.18 20.62
CA LEU A 72 5.40 -1.19 20.74
C LEU A 72 5.96 -2.62 20.75
N ARG A 73 6.94 -2.93 19.89
CA ARG A 73 7.53 -4.29 19.81
C ARG A 73 8.19 -4.76 21.12
N LYS A 74 8.42 -3.87 22.07
CA LYS A 74 9.01 -4.22 23.39
C LYS A 74 7.98 -4.77 24.36
N THR A 75 6.73 -4.40 24.20
CA THR A 75 5.63 -4.70 25.14
C THR A 75 4.48 -5.43 24.49
N GLU A 76 4.33 -5.33 23.17
CA GLU A 76 3.19 -5.83 22.40
C GLU A 76 3.62 -6.84 21.33
N LYS A 77 2.70 -7.73 20.98
CA LYS A 77 2.87 -8.69 19.89
C LYS A 77 2.39 -8.07 18.57
N LEU A 78 3.30 -7.89 17.64
CA LEU A 78 2.98 -7.24 16.35
C LEU A 78 2.41 -8.23 15.34
N ILE A 79 1.29 -7.87 14.74
CA ILE A 79 0.65 -8.56 13.61
C ILE A 79 0.69 -7.59 12.42
N PHE A 80 1.29 -7.99 11.31
CA PHE A 80 1.32 -7.17 10.10
C PHE A 80 0.27 -7.65 9.11
N CYS A 81 -0.58 -6.73 8.65
CA CYS A 81 -1.57 -6.98 7.60
C CYS A 81 -0.99 -6.54 6.26
N LEU A 82 -0.64 -7.48 5.41
CA LEU A 82 0.07 -7.29 4.15
C LEU A 82 -0.87 -7.52 2.97
N GLY A 83 -0.85 -6.62 1.99
CA GLY A 83 -1.73 -6.70 0.83
C GLY A 83 -1.66 -5.51 -0.11
N GLY A 84 -2.59 -5.44 -1.03
CA GLY A 84 -2.77 -4.35 -2.00
C GLY A 84 -3.66 -3.22 -1.48
N SER A 85 -4.39 -2.57 -2.42
CA SER A 85 -5.29 -1.46 -2.14
C SER A 85 -6.42 -1.80 -1.15
N THR A 86 -6.90 -3.03 -1.15
CA THR A 86 -7.92 -3.51 -0.21
C THR A 86 -7.41 -3.51 1.24
N THR A 87 -6.18 -3.97 1.45
CA THR A 87 -5.53 -3.92 2.78
C THR A 87 -5.18 -2.49 3.17
N MET A 88 -4.67 -1.70 2.23
CA MET A 88 -4.42 -0.29 2.43
C MET A 88 -5.68 0.45 2.87
N GLY A 89 -6.84 0.05 2.35
CA GLY A 89 -8.12 0.73 2.60
C GLY A 89 -8.25 2.01 1.79
N SER A 90 -7.90 1.96 0.50
CA SER A 90 -7.79 3.14 -0.37
C SER A 90 -9.04 4.02 -0.43
N GLU A 91 -10.22 3.46 -0.20
CA GLU A 91 -11.50 4.17 -0.22
C GLU A 91 -12.12 4.32 1.18
N SER A 92 -11.37 3.93 2.21
CA SER A 92 -11.84 3.93 3.59
C SER A 92 -11.17 5.03 4.40
N ARG A 93 -11.82 5.48 5.46
CA ARG A 93 -11.17 6.27 6.48
C ARG A 93 -10.09 5.42 7.15
N HIS A 94 -9.03 6.07 7.61
CA HIS A 94 -7.89 5.42 8.27
C HIS A 94 -8.30 4.45 9.39
N ASP A 95 -9.28 4.82 10.19
CA ASP A 95 -9.80 4.07 11.33
C ASP A 95 -10.82 2.98 10.97
N HIS A 96 -11.24 2.90 9.70
CA HIS A 96 -12.25 1.97 9.20
C HIS A 96 -11.69 0.88 8.28
N THR A 97 -10.37 0.78 8.16
CA THR A 97 -9.73 -0.33 7.46
C THR A 97 -9.79 -1.60 8.30
N TYR A 98 -9.81 -2.79 7.66
CA TYR A 98 -9.86 -4.03 8.45
C TYR A 98 -8.65 -4.18 9.41
N PRO A 99 -7.41 -3.75 9.06
CA PRO A 99 -6.31 -3.78 10.02
C PRO A 99 -6.56 -2.89 11.24
N SER A 100 -7.14 -1.69 11.05
CA SER A 100 -7.45 -0.77 12.14
C SER A 100 -8.54 -1.30 13.07
N ILE A 101 -9.58 -1.92 12.47
CA ILE A 101 -10.64 -2.58 13.24
C ILE A 101 -10.07 -3.76 14.03
N LEU A 102 -9.17 -4.53 13.42
CA LEU A 102 -8.52 -5.67 14.07
C LEU A 102 -7.62 -5.20 15.23
N ASP A 103 -6.85 -4.12 15.01
CA ASP A 103 -6.02 -3.50 16.05
C ASP A 103 -6.86 -3.10 17.26
N SER A 104 -7.96 -2.37 17.04
CA SER A 104 -8.86 -1.92 18.10
C SER A 104 -9.43 -3.08 18.94
N LYS A 105 -9.70 -4.23 18.30
CA LYS A 105 -10.24 -5.42 18.96
C LYS A 105 -9.18 -6.22 19.73
N LEU A 106 -7.96 -6.28 19.20
CA LEU A 106 -6.90 -7.14 19.75
C LEU A 106 -5.96 -6.43 20.72
N LYS A 107 -5.94 -5.08 20.71
CA LYS A 107 -5.10 -4.27 21.61
C LYS A 107 -5.24 -4.65 23.08
N LYS A 108 -6.44 -4.91 23.55
CA LYS A 108 -6.71 -5.33 24.94
C LYS A 108 -6.09 -6.70 25.32
N TYR A 109 -5.64 -7.47 24.34
CA TYR A 109 -4.98 -8.78 24.53
C TYR A 109 -3.47 -8.69 24.30
N GLY A 110 -2.91 -7.49 24.18
CA GLY A 110 -1.48 -7.27 23.97
C GLY A 110 -1.02 -7.52 22.52
N TYR A 111 -1.93 -7.40 21.54
CA TYR A 111 -1.59 -7.47 20.12
C TYR A 111 -1.84 -6.13 19.44
N ARG A 112 -0.97 -5.81 18.50
CA ARG A 112 -1.12 -4.63 17.65
C ARG A 112 -1.12 -5.04 16.19
N CYS A 113 -2.08 -4.52 15.43
CA CYS A 113 -2.24 -4.84 14.03
C CYS A 113 -1.80 -3.66 13.17
N ILE A 114 -0.73 -3.85 12.42
CA ILE A 114 -0.09 -2.85 11.59
C ILE A 114 -0.54 -3.03 10.14
N ASN A 115 -1.13 -1.99 9.57
CA ASN A 115 -1.50 -1.99 8.16
C ASN A 115 -0.26 -1.73 7.28
N SER A 116 0.16 -2.74 6.53
CA SER A 116 1.28 -2.72 5.57
C SER A 116 0.79 -2.79 4.11
N GLY A 117 -0.50 -2.54 3.89
CA GLY A 117 -1.09 -2.51 2.55
C GLY A 117 -0.56 -1.35 1.72
N VAL A 118 -0.29 -1.61 0.44
CA VAL A 118 0.12 -0.57 -0.52
C VAL A 118 -0.65 -0.79 -1.82
N GLY A 119 -1.30 0.25 -2.31
CA GLY A 119 -2.09 0.16 -3.53
C GLY A 119 -1.27 -0.39 -4.70
N GLY A 120 -1.84 -1.35 -5.43
CA GLY A 120 -1.21 -2.01 -6.57
C GLY A 120 -0.16 -3.07 -6.23
N TYR A 121 0.16 -3.34 -4.96
CA TYR A 121 1.09 -4.40 -4.61
C TYR A 121 0.56 -5.78 -5.02
N ARG A 122 1.45 -6.55 -5.65
CA ARG A 122 1.29 -7.96 -6.02
C ARG A 122 2.02 -8.85 -5.05
N SER A 123 1.89 -10.17 -5.23
CA SER A 123 2.54 -11.16 -4.36
C SER A 123 4.05 -10.97 -4.24
N LEU A 124 4.76 -10.62 -5.33
CA LEU A 124 6.20 -10.37 -5.23
C LEU A 124 6.53 -9.08 -4.47
N HIS A 125 5.79 -7.98 -4.67
CA HIS A 125 5.97 -6.77 -3.86
C HIS A 125 5.75 -7.08 -2.37
N GLN A 126 4.73 -7.89 -2.08
CA GLN A 126 4.40 -8.30 -0.72
C GLN A 126 5.49 -9.18 -0.11
N LEU A 127 6.06 -10.11 -0.89
CA LEU A 127 7.21 -10.92 -0.45
C LEU A 127 8.44 -10.04 -0.14
N LEU A 128 8.75 -9.10 -1.01
CA LEU A 128 9.87 -8.17 -0.79
C LEU A 128 9.61 -7.26 0.43
N CYS A 129 8.38 -6.75 0.57
CA CYS A 129 7.97 -5.96 1.74
C CYS A 129 8.07 -6.79 3.03
N LEU A 130 7.60 -8.03 3.01
CA LEU A 130 7.76 -8.95 4.14
C LEU A 130 9.22 -9.09 4.54
N ARG A 131 10.08 -9.44 3.59
CA ARG A 131 11.51 -9.70 3.87
C ARG A 131 12.26 -8.46 4.34
N LYS A 132 12.01 -7.31 3.72
CA LYS A 132 12.84 -6.11 3.92
C LYS A 132 12.33 -5.18 5.00
N LYS A 133 11.00 -5.06 5.12
CA LYS A 133 10.39 -4.09 6.03
C LYS A 133 9.75 -4.73 7.26
N ILE A 134 9.18 -5.93 7.14
CA ILE A 134 8.36 -6.53 8.21
C ILE A 134 9.17 -7.48 9.09
N LEU A 135 9.91 -8.42 8.50
CA LEU A 135 10.68 -9.41 9.28
C LEU A 135 11.67 -8.81 10.30
N PRO A 136 12.31 -7.64 10.05
CA PRO A 136 13.16 -6.99 11.06
C PRO A 136 12.44 -6.65 12.38
N TYR A 137 11.11 -6.50 12.35
CA TYR A 137 10.29 -6.29 13.55
C TYR A 137 9.97 -7.58 14.31
N LYS A 138 10.35 -8.75 13.78
CA LYS A 138 10.05 -10.06 14.35
C LYS A 138 8.55 -10.22 14.64
N PRO A 139 7.69 -10.14 13.61
CA PRO A 139 6.25 -10.18 13.79
C PRO A 139 5.81 -11.45 14.48
N HIS A 140 4.79 -11.35 15.33
CA HIS A 140 4.13 -12.52 15.91
C HIS A 140 3.31 -13.28 14.87
N ALA A 141 2.68 -12.55 13.96
CA ALA A 141 1.94 -13.11 12.83
C ALA A 141 1.92 -12.13 11.65
N VAL A 142 1.65 -12.67 10.47
CA VAL A 142 1.39 -11.91 9.25
C VAL A 142 0.07 -12.38 8.65
N ILE A 143 -0.84 -11.45 8.41
CA ILE A 143 -2.08 -11.67 7.67
C ILE A 143 -1.83 -11.22 6.24
N LEU A 144 -1.95 -12.16 5.30
CA LEU A 144 -1.77 -11.89 3.88
C LEU A 144 -3.12 -11.88 3.17
N PHE A 145 -3.46 -10.74 2.55
CA PHE A 145 -4.62 -10.61 1.69
C PHE A 145 -4.19 -10.18 0.29
N SER A 146 -4.02 -11.16 -0.59
CA SER A 146 -3.36 -11.03 -1.88
C SER A 146 -4.10 -11.78 -2.99
N GLY A 147 -3.65 -11.56 -4.23
CA GLY A 147 -4.05 -12.32 -5.42
C GLY A 147 -4.79 -11.52 -6.48
N TYR A 148 -5.57 -10.50 -6.10
CA TYR A 148 -6.35 -9.74 -7.06
C TYR A 148 -5.48 -9.05 -8.12
N ASN A 149 -4.47 -8.31 -7.70
CA ASN A 149 -3.59 -7.60 -8.64
C ASN A 149 -2.73 -8.55 -9.49
N ASP A 150 -2.38 -9.72 -8.94
CA ASP A 150 -1.69 -10.78 -9.70
C ASP A 150 -2.60 -11.36 -10.77
N PHE A 151 -3.86 -11.59 -10.43
CA PHE A 151 -4.86 -12.10 -11.38
C PHE A 151 -5.16 -11.09 -12.48
N GLU A 152 -5.39 -9.83 -12.13
CA GLU A 152 -5.68 -8.75 -13.07
C GLU A 152 -4.55 -8.62 -14.11
N ASP A 153 -3.31 -8.65 -13.67
CA ASP A 153 -2.18 -8.57 -14.58
C ASP A 153 -2.04 -9.79 -15.50
N ASN A 154 -2.24 -10.98 -14.97
CA ASN A 154 -2.18 -12.19 -15.77
C ASN A 154 -3.32 -12.26 -16.78
N ALA A 155 -4.49 -11.74 -16.44
CA ALA A 155 -5.64 -11.67 -17.36
C ALA A 155 -5.40 -10.71 -18.53
N TYR A 156 -4.66 -9.64 -18.30
CA TYR A 156 -4.39 -8.62 -19.34
C TYR A 156 -3.02 -8.75 -20.00
N ASN A 157 -2.08 -9.47 -19.40
CA ASN A 157 -0.68 -9.56 -19.82
C ASN A 157 -0.13 -10.99 -19.83
N VAL A 158 -0.87 -11.90 -20.40
CA VAL A 158 -0.43 -13.28 -20.60
C VAL A 158 0.96 -13.27 -21.25
N PHE A 159 1.97 -13.82 -20.53
CA PHE A 159 3.36 -14.02 -20.99
C PHE A 159 4.34 -12.83 -20.95
N LYS A 160 4.10 -11.76 -20.23
CA LYS A 160 5.17 -10.77 -20.02
C LYS A 160 6.01 -11.13 -18.79
N PRO A 161 7.36 -11.05 -18.85
CA PRO A 161 8.20 -11.27 -17.68
C PRO A 161 7.83 -10.28 -16.58
N TYR A 162 7.85 -10.75 -15.35
CA TYR A 162 7.53 -9.93 -14.19
C TYR A 162 8.44 -8.70 -14.12
N ASN A 163 7.83 -7.54 -14.17
CA ASN A 163 8.50 -6.28 -13.89
C ASN A 163 7.85 -5.66 -12.65
N PRO A 164 8.56 -5.48 -11.52
CA PRO A 164 8.02 -4.86 -10.32
C PRO A 164 7.51 -3.44 -10.56
N PHE A 165 7.97 -2.82 -11.64
CA PHE A 165 7.53 -1.49 -12.08
C PHE A 165 6.39 -1.53 -13.10
N ALA A 166 5.99 -2.70 -13.61
CA ALA A 166 5.04 -2.78 -14.72
C ALA A 166 3.65 -2.25 -14.34
N HIS A 167 3.19 -2.55 -13.12
CA HIS A 167 1.95 -1.96 -12.61
C HIS A 167 2.05 -0.45 -12.57
N CYS A 168 3.21 0.01 -12.34
CA CYS A 168 3.61 1.37 -12.33
C CYS A 168 3.82 1.93 -13.71
N LEU A 169 4.21 1.26 -14.71
CA LEU A 169 4.55 1.81 -16.01
C LEU A 169 3.38 1.79 -17.01
N GLY A 170 2.12 1.42 -16.52
CA GLY A 170 0.97 1.33 -17.42
C GLY A 170 1.39 0.65 -18.71
N GLN A 171 1.76 -0.57 -18.57
CA GLN A 171 1.86 -1.61 -19.59
C GLN A 171 2.00 -1.21 -21.06
N THR A 172 3.08 -0.64 -21.46
CA THR A 172 3.56 -0.84 -22.84
C THR A 172 5.05 -0.51 -22.86
N LEU A 173 5.88 -1.50 -22.59
CA LEU A 173 7.16 -1.51 -23.28
C LEU A 173 6.83 -2.03 -24.69
N PRO A 174 7.11 -1.25 -25.75
CA PRO A 174 7.04 -1.78 -27.10
C PRO A 174 8.03 -2.92 -27.22
N THR A 175 7.60 -3.96 -27.89
CA THR A 175 8.43 -5.09 -28.37
C THR A 175 9.61 -4.58 -29.15
#